data_7a19163afa37a1460c3c3dc3ec6ae000
#
_entry.id   7a19163afa37a1460c3c3dc3ec6ae000
#
_cell.length_a   1.000
_cell.length_b   1.000
_cell.length_c   1.000
_cell.angle_alpha   90.00
_cell.angle_beta   90.00
_cell.angle_gamma   90.00
#
_symmetry.space_group_name_H-M   'P 1'
#
loop_
_entity.id
_entity.type
_entity.pdbx_description
1 polymer ?
#
loop_
_entity_poly.entity_id
_entity_poly.type
_entity_poly.pdbx_seq_one_letter_code
_entity_poly.pdbx_strand_id
1 'polypeptide(L)'
;GDVPKTLHNIAFVSIPESADLEFLLWDLQDAIAAYARLSDTVLPHPVDLKADDAGAVDGIVLAVDDAFDDEAMIAVEQILDRLGNTETRVYVVVQALSNNAKQTDEVLDRLYRACLLRDLPWCDGVVVCTGTGIAALRHSPRMGLLRRPFSEAMDKLVGAVRMGCSIEHAQLLGGGNAGSVDADGMVRV
;
A
#
# COMPACT_ATOMS: atom_id res chain seq x y z
N GLY A 1 13.49 -5.00 -7.20
CA GLY A 1 13.51 -4.41 -8.41
C GLY A 1 12.81 -3.09 -8.62
N ASP A 2 13.60 -2.09 -8.90
CA ASP A 2 13.08 -0.75 -9.20
C ASP A 2 12.70 -0.55 -10.68
N VAL A 3 12.89 -1.56 -11.51
CA VAL A 3 12.51 -1.47 -12.93
C VAL A 3 10.99 -1.44 -13.02
N PRO A 4 10.39 -0.40 -13.63
CA PRO A 4 8.94 -0.34 -13.82
C PRO A 4 8.40 -1.56 -14.56
N LYS A 5 7.27 -2.06 -14.06
CA LYS A 5 6.59 -3.22 -14.64
C LYS A 5 5.09 -3.04 -14.46
N THR A 6 4.33 -3.23 -15.52
CA THR A 6 2.87 -3.18 -15.42
C THR A 6 2.36 -4.32 -14.54
N LEU A 7 1.60 -3.98 -13.50
CA LEU A 7 0.98 -4.96 -12.62
C LEU A 7 -0.42 -5.29 -13.13
N HIS A 8 -0.73 -6.57 -13.26
CA HIS A 8 -2.01 -7.06 -13.79
C HIS A 8 -2.92 -7.64 -12.70
N ASN A 9 -2.33 -8.26 -11.68
CA ASN A 9 -3.07 -8.94 -10.62
C ASN A 9 -2.55 -8.47 -9.26
N ILE A 10 -3.35 -7.72 -8.54
CA ILE A 10 -2.94 -7.11 -7.27
C ILE A 10 -3.85 -7.59 -6.15
N ALA A 11 -3.25 -8.11 -5.09
CA ALA A 11 -3.95 -8.41 -3.84
C ALA A 11 -3.95 -7.20 -2.91
N PHE A 12 -5.08 -6.91 -2.29
CA PHE A 12 -5.24 -5.86 -1.30
C PHE A 12 -5.65 -6.51 0.02
N VAL A 13 -4.80 -6.44 1.03
CA VAL A 13 -4.97 -7.20 2.28
C VAL A 13 -4.85 -6.28 3.48
N SER A 14 -5.84 -6.31 4.37
CA SER A 14 -5.80 -5.63 5.66
C SER A 14 -5.44 -6.61 6.79
N ILE A 15 -4.53 -6.20 7.67
CA ILE A 15 -4.08 -6.99 8.82
C ILE A 15 -3.95 -6.08 10.04
N PRO A 16 -4.79 -6.23 11.06
CA PRO A 16 -5.99 -7.10 11.12
C PRO A 16 -7.09 -6.63 10.18
N GLU A 17 -8.12 -7.43 9.98
CA GLU A 17 -9.32 -6.97 9.30
C GLU A 17 -9.96 -5.84 10.12
N SER A 18 -9.99 -4.64 9.57
CA SER A 18 -10.59 -3.47 10.20
C SER A 18 -11.25 -2.58 9.16
N ALA A 19 -12.33 -1.91 9.56
CA ALA A 19 -13.05 -1.01 8.67
C ALA A 19 -12.17 0.15 8.19
N ASP A 20 -11.29 0.66 9.04
CA ASP A 20 -10.37 1.74 8.70
C ASP A 20 -9.33 1.31 7.67
N LEU A 21 -8.71 0.15 7.85
CA LEU A 21 -7.71 -0.38 6.90
C LEU A 21 -8.37 -0.73 5.56
N GLU A 22 -9.57 -1.31 5.60
CA GLU A 22 -10.33 -1.59 4.38
C GLU A 22 -10.72 -0.32 3.65
N PHE A 23 -11.05 0.76 4.37
CA PHE A 23 -11.29 2.06 3.79
C PHE A 23 -10.07 2.59 3.05
N LEU A 24 -8.87 2.50 3.62
CA LEU A 24 -7.64 2.93 2.97
C LEU A 24 -7.37 2.14 1.69
N LEU A 25 -7.56 0.83 1.73
CA LEU A 25 -7.41 -0.01 0.54
C LEU A 25 -8.47 0.30 -0.52
N TRP A 26 -9.70 0.55 -0.10
CA TRP A 26 -10.77 0.94 -1.02
C TRP A 26 -10.45 2.30 -1.68
N ASP A 27 -9.96 3.28 -0.92
CA ASP A 27 -9.58 4.59 -1.45
C ASP A 27 -8.46 4.45 -2.50
N LEU A 28 -7.48 3.60 -2.23
CA LEU A 28 -6.41 3.30 -3.17
C LEU A 28 -6.94 2.67 -4.46
N GLN A 29 -7.81 1.68 -4.35
CA GLN A 29 -8.41 1.01 -5.52
C GLN A 29 -9.27 1.97 -6.34
N ASP A 30 -10.06 2.82 -5.68
CA ASP A 30 -10.87 3.83 -6.34
C ASP A 30 -10.00 4.82 -7.12
N ALA A 31 -8.89 5.25 -6.52
CA ALA A 31 -7.93 6.13 -7.18
C ALA A 31 -7.25 5.47 -8.39
N ILE A 32 -6.82 4.21 -8.26
CA ILE A 32 -6.23 3.46 -9.38
C ILE A 32 -7.24 3.36 -10.53
N ALA A 33 -8.50 3.05 -10.23
CA ALA A 33 -9.56 2.97 -11.24
C ALA A 33 -9.82 4.31 -11.93
N ALA A 34 -9.82 5.41 -11.17
CA ALA A 34 -10.02 6.75 -11.73
C ALA A 34 -8.88 7.13 -12.67
N TYR A 35 -7.63 6.89 -12.30
CA TYR A 35 -6.48 7.17 -13.15
C TYR A 35 -6.43 6.27 -14.39
N ALA A 36 -6.80 4.99 -14.24
CA ALA A 36 -6.86 4.08 -15.38
C ALA A 36 -7.85 4.55 -16.44
N ARG A 37 -9.02 5.03 -16.02
CA ARG A 37 -10.03 5.61 -16.93
C ARG A 37 -9.53 6.85 -17.64
N LEU A 38 -8.86 7.76 -16.92
CA LEU A 38 -8.34 9.00 -17.46
C LEU A 38 -7.18 8.79 -18.45
N SER A 39 -6.38 7.77 -18.22
CA SER A 39 -5.16 7.48 -18.99
C SER A 39 -5.37 6.43 -20.08
N ASP A 40 -6.55 5.87 -20.18
CA ASP A 40 -6.88 4.73 -21.07
C ASP A 40 -5.87 3.57 -20.90
N THR A 41 -5.57 3.26 -19.64
CA THR A 41 -4.64 2.20 -19.28
C THR A 41 -5.38 1.00 -18.68
N VAL A 42 -4.71 -0.15 -18.67
CA VAL A 42 -5.29 -1.38 -18.13
C VAL A 42 -5.53 -1.24 -16.62
N LEU A 43 -6.74 -1.56 -16.19
CA LEU A 43 -7.08 -1.64 -14.77
C LEU A 43 -6.55 -2.97 -14.21
N PRO A 44 -5.73 -2.96 -13.15
CA PRO A 44 -5.32 -4.18 -12.50
C PRO A 44 -6.51 -4.98 -11.96
N HIS A 45 -6.45 -6.30 -12.09
CA HIS A 45 -7.45 -7.19 -11.54
C HIS A 45 -7.20 -7.39 -10.03
N PRO A 46 -8.18 -7.06 -9.14
CA PRO A 46 -8.04 -7.35 -7.72
C PRO A 46 -8.16 -8.86 -7.46
N VAL A 47 -7.20 -9.40 -6.71
CA VAL A 47 -7.14 -10.82 -6.39
C VAL A 47 -7.52 -11.04 -4.93
N ASP A 48 -8.44 -11.96 -4.68
CA ASP A 48 -8.74 -12.44 -3.33
C ASP A 48 -7.85 -13.66 -3.02
N LEU A 49 -6.85 -13.48 -2.16
CA LEU A 49 -5.92 -14.54 -1.80
C LEU A 49 -6.55 -15.72 -1.05
N LYS A 50 -7.78 -15.58 -0.56
CA LYS A 50 -8.51 -16.68 0.09
C LYS A 50 -9.17 -17.59 -0.94
N ALA A 51 -9.60 -17.02 -2.08
CA ALA A 51 -10.36 -17.71 -3.12
C ALA A 51 -9.52 -18.05 -4.35
N ASP A 52 -8.53 -17.22 -4.67
CA ASP A 52 -7.76 -17.30 -5.90
C ASP A 52 -6.35 -17.85 -5.68
N ASP A 53 -5.68 -18.21 -6.76
CA ASP A 53 -4.30 -18.68 -6.74
C ASP A 53 -3.35 -17.53 -6.43
N ALA A 54 -2.69 -17.60 -5.27
CA ALA A 54 -1.70 -16.62 -4.84
C ALA A 54 -0.46 -16.57 -5.74
N GLY A 55 -0.19 -17.61 -6.51
CA GLY A 55 0.94 -17.66 -7.44
C GLY A 55 0.80 -16.74 -8.65
N ALA A 56 -0.42 -16.31 -8.95
CA ALA A 56 -0.69 -15.40 -10.08
C ALA A 56 -0.57 -13.91 -9.72
N VAL A 57 -0.28 -13.56 -8.47
CA VAL A 57 -0.22 -12.18 -7.99
C VAL A 57 1.12 -11.55 -8.33
N ASP A 58 1.10 -10.41 -9.02
CA ASP A 58 2.30 -9.65 -9.36
C ASP A 58 2.49 -8.39 -8.52
N GLY A 59 1.49 -8.03 -7.72
CA GLY A 59 1.56 -6.96 -6.72
C GLY A 59 0.71 -7.28 -5.51
N ILE A 60 1.14 -6.83 -4.34
CA ILE A 60 0.35 -6.90 -3.11
C ILE A 60 0.46 -5.59 -2.35
N VAL A 61 -0.66 -5.11 -1.86
CA VAL A 61 -0.72 -3.96 -0.96
C VAL A 61 -1.20 -4.44 0.40
N LEU A 62 -0.35 -4.30 1.40
CA LEU A 62 -0.65 -4.63 2.79
C LEU A 62 -1.04 -3.37 3.54
N ALA A 63 -2.23 -3.32 4.11
CA ALA A 63 -2.65 -2.26 5.02
C ALA A 63 -2.57 -2.78 6.45
N VAL A 64 -1.81 -2.10 7.28
CA VAL A 64 -1.58 -2.42 8.69
C VAL A 64 -1.74 -1.16 9.53
N ASP A 65 -1.90 -1.31 10.84
CA ASP A 65 -1.84 -0.17 11.76
C ASP A 65 -0.57 -0.22 12.62
N ASP A 66 -0.34 0.84 13.39
CA ASP A 66 0.85 0.95 14.25
C ASP A 66 0.77 0.14 15.55
N ALA A 67 -0.38 -0.50 15.82
CA ALA A 67 -0.52 -1.51 16.89
C ALA A 67 -0.09 -2.91 16.42
N PHE A 68 0.74 -2.97 15.40
CA PHE A 68 1.22 -4.19 14.74
C PHE A 68 2.02 -5.04 15.72
N ASP A 69 1.48 -6.19 16.08
CA ASP A 69 2.05 -7.13 17.05
C ASP A 69 2.62 -8.39 16.38
N ASP A 70 3.10 -9.33 17.19
CA ASP A 70 3.66 -10.58 16.68
C ASP A 70 2.61 -11.46 15.99
N GLU A 71 1.36 -11.44 16.43
CA GLU A 71 0.27 -12.14 15.77
C GLU A 71 0.01 -11.59 14.36
N ALA A 72 -0.01 -10.26 14.23
CA ALA A 72 -0.12 -9.60 12.93
C ALA A 72 1.08 -9.94 12.04
N MET A 73 2.28 -9.97 12.59
CA MET A 73 3.49 -10.35 11.84
C MET A 73 3.40 -11.78 11.33
N ILE A 74 2.94 -12.72 12.14
CA ILE A 74 2.74 -14.11 11.72
C ILE A 74 1.74 -14.18 10.56
N ALA A 75 0.65 -13.44 10.64
CA ALA A 75 -0.34 -13.38 9.56
C ALA A 75 0.26 -12.85 8.25
N VAL A 76 1.08 -11.81 8.32
CA VAL A 76 1.81 -11.29 7.15
C VAL A 76 2.75 -12.34 6.57
N GLU A 77 3.55 -12.98 7.42
CA GLU A 77 4.51 -13.99 6.97
C GLU A 77 3.82 -15.16 6.27
N GLN A 78 2.68 -15.61 6.79
CA GLN A 78 1.88 -16.66 6.15
C GLN A 78 1.40 -16.24 4.76
N ILE A 79 1.00 -15.00 4.59
CA ILE A 79 0.59 -14.46 3.28
C ILE A 79 1.78 -14.42 2.33
N LEU A 80 2.92 -13.88 2.77
CA LEU A 80 4.12 -13.78 1.94
C LEU A 80 4.66 -15.16 1.54
N ASP A 81 4.57 -16.14 2.42
CA ASP A 81 5.00 -17.51 2.13
C ASP A 81 4.11 -18.22 1.10
N ARG A 82 2.86 -17.77 0.94
CA ARG A 82 1.95 -18.30 -0.07
C ARG A 82 2.16 -17.70 -1.46
N LEU A 83 2.88 -16.58 -1.56
CA LEU A 83 3.16 -15.96 -2.86
C LEU A 83 4.11 -16.85 -3.66
N GLY A 84 3.62 -17.42 -4.75
CA GLY A 84 4.40 -18.32 -5.61
C GLY A 84 5.33 -17.60 -6.58
N ASN A 85 5.25 -16.27 -6.65
CA ASN A 85 6.03 -15.45 -7.55
C ASN A 85 6.96 -14.54 -6.75
N THR A 86 8.27 -14.77 -6.86
CA THR A 86 9.30 -13.95 -6.17
C THR A 86 9.43 -12.55 -6.77
N GLU A 87 8.74 -12.25 -7.86
CA GLU A 87 8.71 -10.91 -8.46
C GLU A 87 7.50 -10.11 -8.02
N THR A 88 6.66 -10.63 -7.11
CA THR A 88 5.53 -9.91 -6.56
C THR A 88 6.00 -8.68 -5.80
N ARG A 89 5.60 -7.50 -6.26
CA ARG A 89 5.96 -6.24 -5.66
C ARG A 89 5.13 -5.96 -4.42
N VAL A 90 5.79 -5.63 -3.32
CA VAL A 90 5.14 -5.43 -2.02
C VAL A 90 5.08 -3.94 -1.69
N TYR A 91 3.88 -3.45 -1.48
CA TYR A 91 3.56 -2.09 -1.03
C TYR A 91 2.88 -2.15 0.32
N VAL A 92 3.07 -1.13 1.14
CA VAL A 92 2.50 -1.08 2.48
C VAL A 92 1.81 0.26 2.74
N VAL A 93 0.67 0.20 3.41
CA VAL A 93 -0.01 1.36 3.99
C VAL A 93 -0.04 1.15 5.50
N VAL A 94 0.50 2.09 6.26
CA VAL A 94 0.45 2.06 7.72
C VAL A 94 -0.49 3.15 8.21
N GLN A 95 -1.57 2.75 8.88
CA GLN A 95 -2.40 3.68 9.64
C GLN A 95 -1.70 3.96 10.98
N ALA A 96 -1.22 5.18 11.17
CA ALA A 96 -0.64 5.60 12.43
C ALA A 96 -1.74 6.16 13.33
N LEU A 97 -2.09 5.39 14.35
CA LEU A 97 -3.12 5.76 15.34
C LEU A 97 -2.58 6.73 16.38
N SER A 98 -1.28 6.73 16.57
CA SER A 98 -0.56 7.65 17.44
C SER A 98 0.50 8.39 16.65
N ASN A 99 0.90 9.57 17.13
CA ASN A 99 1.96 10.35 16.48
C ASN A 99 3.35 9.87 16.94
N ASN A 100 3.63 8.58 16.74
CA ASN A 100 4.88 7.94 17.13
C ASN A 100 5.62 7.40 15.88
N ALA A 101 6.48 8.24 15.32
CA ALA A 101 7.26 7.89 14.13
C ALA A 101 8.16 6.67 14.33
N LYS A 102 8.71 6.50 15.55
CA LYS A 102 9.54 5.33 15.85
C LYS A 102 8.76 4.03 15.74
N GLN A 103 7.51 4.02 16.20
CA GLN A 103 6.65 2.84 16.14
C GLN A 103 6.30 2.48 14.71
N THR A 104 5.96 3.45 13.87
CA THR A 104 5.68 3.21 12.44
C THR A 104 6.92 2.76 11.69
N ASP A 105 8.08 3.32 12.00
CA ASP A 105 9.35 2.90 11.39
C ASP A 105 9.70 1.46 11.75
N GLU A 106 9.44 1.04 12.98
CA GLU A 106 9.64 -0.35 13.42
C GLU A 106 8.72 -1.33 12.67
N VAL A 107 7.47 -0.95 12.45
CA VAL A 107 6.53 -1.77 11.67
C VAL A 107 7.03 -1.95 10.25
N LEU A 108 7.41 -0.87 9.60
CA LEU A 108 7.91 -0.90 8.23
C LEU A 108 9.22 -1.69 8.10
N ASP A 109 10.12 -1.55 9.06
CA ASP A 109 11.37 -2.31 9.09
C ASP A 109 11.11 -3.81 9.23
N ARG A 110 10.18 -4.22 10.08
CA ARG A 110 9.79 -5.63 10.20
C ARG A 110 9.25 -6.19 8.88
N LEU A 111 8.39 -5.44 8.20
CA LEU A 111 7.81 -5.84 6.91
C LEU A 111 8.87 -5.88 5.81
N TYR A 112 9.76 -4.90 5.77
CA TYR A 112 10.89 -4.88 4.85
C TYR A 112 11.77 -6.12 5.01
N ARG A 113 12.14 -6.46 6.25
CA ARG A 113 12.97 -7.64 6.53
C ARG A 113 12.29 -8.94 6.12
N ALA A 114 10.98 -9.04 6.35
CA ALA A 114 10.21 -10.20 5.92
C ALA A 114 10.24 -10.39 4.40
N CYS A 115 10.16 -9.30 3.64
CA CYS A 115 10.29 -9.32 2.20
C CYS A 115 11.72 -9.68 1.77
N LEU A 116 12.72 -9.11 2.42
CA LEU A 116 14.13 -9.36 2.12
C LEU A 116 14.48 -10.85 2.28
N LEU A 117 14.00 -11.48 3.35
CA LEU A 117 14.22 -12.92 3.60
C LEU A 117 13.59 -13.82 2.53
N ARG A 118 12.61 -13.32 1.79
CA ARG A 118 11.87 -14.06 0.77
C ARG A 118 12.22 -13.62 -0.65
N ASP A 119 13.21 -12.76 -0.82
CA ASP A 119 13.58 -12.16 -2.10
C ASP A 119 12.41 -11.49 -2.83
N LEU A 120 11.46 -10.94 -2.06
CA LEU A 120 10.34 -10.19 -2.60
C LEU A 120 10.72 -8.72 -2.79
N PRO A 121 10.40 -8.11 -3.94
CA PRO A 121 10.67 -6.70 -4.19
C PRO A 121 9.90 -5.78 -3.25
N TRP A 122 10.60 -5.11 -2.37
CA TRP A 122 10.07 -4.10 -1.49
C TRP A 122 9.91 -2.77 -2.26
N CYS A 123 8.69 -2.27 -2.34
CA CYS A 123 8.36 -1.05 -3.08
C CYS A 123 7.91 0.10 -2.18
N ASP A 124 8.36 0.08 -0.94
CA ASP A 124 8.12 1.10 0.07
C ASP A 124 6.68 1.13 0.61
N GLY A 125 6.43 2.06 1.50
CA GLY A 125 5.14 2.25 2.13
C GLY A 125 4.79 3.71 2.34
N VAL A 126 3.53 3.97 2.60
CA VAL A 126 3.02 5.27 3.05
C VAL A 126 2.53 5.15 4.48
N VAL A 127 2.77 6.18 5.27
CA VAL A 127 2.23 6.30 6.63
C VAL A 127 1.12 7.35 6.61
N VAL A 128 -0.07 6.95 7.03
CA VAL A 128 -1.23 7.84 7.13
C VAL A 128 -1.51 8.08 8.61
N CYS A 129 -1.18 9.27 9.08
CA CYS A 129 -1.42 9.68 10.47
C CYS A 129 -2.88 10.06 10.62
N THR A 130 -3.66 9.19 11.26
CA THR A 130 -5.10 9.39 11.46
C THR A 130 -5.47 9.05 12.89
N GLY A 131 -6.67 9.45 13.30
CA GLY A 131 -7.31 8.79 14.44
C GLY A 131 -8.04 7.53 14.01
N THR A 132 -8.78 6.93 14.91
CA THR A 132 -9.69 5.83 14.59
C THR A 132 -10.97 6.33 13.94
N GLY A 133 -11.70 5.46 13.25
CA GLY A 133 -13.01 5.76 12.70
C GLY A 133 -13.00 6.48 11.35
N ILE A 134 -11.89 6.47 10.62
CA ILE A 134 -11.78 7.10 9.30
C ILE A 134 -12.70 6.47 8.24
N ALA A 135 -13.15 5.23 8.46
CA ALA A 135 -14.08 4.55 7.56
C ALA A 135 -15.39 5.34 7.35
N ALA A 136 -15.79 6.15 8.32
CA ALA A 136 -16.95 7.04 8.22
C ALA A 136 -16.79 8.08 7.09
N LEU A 137 -15.58 8.39 6.67
CA LEU A 137 -15.29 9.33 5.58
C LEU A 137 -15.54 8.75 4.18
N ARG A 138 -15.89 7.48 4.08
CA ARG A 138 -16.13 6.80 2.81
C ARG A 138 -17.18 7.49 1.93
N HIS A 139 -18.15 8.15 2.55
CA HIS A 139 -19.21 8.87 1.84
C HIS A 139 -18.86 10.33 1.53
N SER A 140 -17.71 10.82 2.01
CA SER A 140 -17.23 12.17 1.72
C SER A 140 -16.52 12.21 0.36
N PRO A 141 -16.58 13.34 -0.37
CA PRO A 141 -15.83 13.46 -1.62
C PRO A 141 -14.33 13.26 -1.40
N ARG A 142 -13.69 12.52 -2.29
CA ARG A 142 -12.27 12.16 -2.17
C ARG A 142 -11.35 13.36 -1.96
N MET A 143 -11.56 14.45 -2.69
CA MET A 143 -10.78 15.69 -2.56
C MET A 143 -11.47 16.74 -1.68
N GLY A 144 -12.51 16.38 -0.92
CA GLY A 144 -13.14 17.23 0.06
C GLY A 144 -12.27 17.45 1.30
N LEU A 145 -12.57 18.48 2.07
CA LEU A 145 -11.73 18.93 3.21
C LEU A 145 -11.40 17.82 4.21
N LEU A 146 -12.38 16.93 4.48
CA LEU A 146 -12.20 15.88 5.48
C LEU A 146 -11.38 14.69 4.97
N ARG A 147 -11.46 14.41 3.67
CA ARG A 147 -10.87 13.20 3.09
C ARG A 147 -9.56 13.47 2.34
N ARG A 148 -9.32 14.73 1.96
CA ARG A 148 -8.15 15.12 1.17
C ARG A 148 -6.80 14.63 1.74
N PRO A 149 -6.52 14.77 3.05
CA PRO A 149 -5.21 14.34 3.58
C PRO A 149 -4.94 12.85 3.33
N PHE A 150 -5.95 12.01 3.46
CA PHE A 150 -5.83 10.56 3.22
C PHE A 150 -5.66 10.27 1.74
N SER A 151 -6.45 10.91 0.91
CA SER A 151 -6.41 10.76 -0.54
C SER A 151 -5.09 11.23 -1.14
N GLU A 152 -4.52 12.31 -0.63
CA GLU A 152 -3.20 12.80 -1.06
C GLU A 152 -2.08 11.79 -0.73
N ALA A 153 -2.12 11.17 0.44
CA ALA A 153 -1.18 10.11 0.79
C ALA A 153 -1.33 8.91 -0.16
N MET A 154 -2.56 8.50 -0.41
CA MET A 154 -2.84 7.39 -1.31
C MET A 154 -2.40 7.68 -2.75
N ASP A 155 -2.53 8.91 -3.23
CA ASP A 155 -2.14 9.28 -4.59
C ASP A 155 -0.67 8.98 -4.91
N LYS A 156 0.21 9.12 -3.93
CA LYS A 156 1.63 8.79 -4.11
C LYS A 156 1.85 7.30 -4.28
N LEU A 157 1.13 6.50 -3.52
CA LEU A 157 1.15 5.06 -3.67
C LEU A 157 0.52 4.63 -5.00
N VAL A 158 -0.53 5.32 -5.45
CA VAL A 158 -1.16 5.07 -6.75
C VAL A 158 -0.14 5.16 -7.88
N GLY A 159 0.68 6.21 -7.91
CA GLY A 159 1.72 6.36 -8.93
C GLY A 159 2.69 5.18 -8.96
N ALA A 160 3.17 4.76 -7.79
CA ALA A 160 4.09 3.63 -7.67
C ALA A 160 3.44 2.30 -8.11
N VAL A 161 2.22 2.04 -7.67
CA VAL A 161 1.49 0.80 -8.03
C VAL A 161 1.20 0.75 -9.53
N ARG A 162 0.78 1.87 -10.12
CA ARG A 162 0.50 1.94 -11.56
C ARG A 162 1.74 1.70 -12.40
N MET A 163 2.88 2.19 -11.97
CA MET A 163 4.16 2.02 -12.66
C MET A 163 4.84 0.69 -12.31
N GLY A 164 4.38 0.03 -11.26
CA GLY A 164 4.95 -1.23 -10.78
C GLY A 164 6.40 -1.08 -10.32
N CYS A 165 6.71 0.00 -9.61
CA CYS A 165 8.02 0.28 -9.05
C CYS A 165 7.90 0.90 -7.66
N SER A 166 9.02 1.23 -7.02
CA SER A 166 9.02 1.90 -5.72
C SER A 166 8.42 3.31 -5.78
N ILE A 167 7.99 3.81 -4.63
CA ILE A 167 7.47 5.18 -4.52
C ILE A 167 8.52 6.20 -4.96
N GLU A 168 9.76 6.03 -4.51
CA GLU A 168 10.88 6.90 -4.88
C GLU A 168 11.10 6.93 -6.39
N HIS A 169 11.16 5.76 -7.02
CA HIS A 169 11.37 5.65 -8.46
C HIS A 169 10.21 6.27 -9.25
N ALA A 170 8.98 6.04 -8.83
CA ALA A 170 7.80 6.64 -9.47
C ALA A 170 7.84 8.17 -9.41
N GLN A 171 8.27 8.75 -8.31
CA GLN A 171 8.43 10.19 -8.17
C GLN A 171 9.52 10.75 -9.09
N LEU A 172 10.64 10.07 -9.21
CA LEU A 172 11.73 10.45 -10.15
C LEU A 172 11.27 10.45 -11.60
N LEU A 173 10.33 9.57 -11.95
CA LEU A 173 9.74 9.49 -13.28
C LEU A 173 8.57 10.47 -13.50
N GLY A 174 8.26 11.32 -12.50
CA GLY A 174 7.15 12.27 -12.57
C GLY A 174 5.78 11.65 -12.34
N GLY A 175 5.73 10.43 -11.77
CA GLY A 175 4.49 9.69 -11.54
C GLY A 175 3.70 10.10 -10.31
N GLY A 176 4.06 11.17 -9.61
CA GLY A 176 3.34 11.66 -8.45
C GLY A 176 3.70 13.10 -8.09
N ASN A 177 2.79 13.78 -7.40
CA ASN A 177 3.09 15.10 -6.87
C ASN A 177 4.11 15.00 -5.74
N ALA A 178 5.07 15.92 -5.74
CA ALA A 178 6.07 16.03 -4.71
C ALA A 178 5.42 16.29 -3.34
N GLY A 179 5.33 15.26 -2.52
CA GLY A 179 5.16 15.42 -1.09
C GLY A 179 6.49 15.19 -0.42
N SER A 180 6.57 15.45 0.86
CA SER A 180 7.77 15.12 1.61
C SER A 180 7.95 13.60 1.66
N VAL A 181 9.00 13.16 1.01
CA VAL A 181 9.51 11.79 1.16
C VAL A 181 10.64 11.89 2.17
N ASP A 182 10.60 11.10 3.23
CA ASP A 182 11.70 11.08 4.19
C ASP A 182 12.92 10.34 3.62
N ALA A 183 14.00 10.30 4.40
CA ALA A 183 15.26 9.71 3.98
C ALA A 183 15.16 8.21 3.62
N ASP A 184 14.12 7.53 4.07
CA ASP A 184 13.88 6.10 3.83
C ASP A 184 12.92 5.85 2.67
N GLY A 185 12.53 6.89 1.92
CA GLY A 185 11.56 6.78 0.82
C GLY A 185 10.11 6.74 1.29
N MET A 186 9.84 7.10 2.53
CA MET A 186 8.52 7.06 3.14
C MET A 186 7.75 8.33 2.90
N VAL A 187 6.46 8.19 2.61
CA VAL A 187 5.56 9.33 2.49
C VAL A 187 4.72 9.44 3.75
N ARG A 188 4.77 10.60 4.39
CA ARG A 188 4.02 10.89 5.62
C ARG A 188 3.00 12.01 5.38
N VAL A 189 1.85 11.87 6.01
CA VAL A 189 0.75 12.84 5.99
C VAL A 189 0.54 13.40 7.39
#